data_8fd562476d06494a2d96530934e2e9ca
#
_entry.id   8fd562476d06494a2d96530934e2e9ca
#
_cell.length_a   1.000
_cell.length_b   1.000
_cell.length_c   1.000
_cell.angle_alpha   90.00
_cell.angle_beta   90.00
_cell.angle_gamma   90.00
#
_symmetry.space_group_name_H-M   'P 1'
#
loop_
_entity.id
_entity.type
_entity.pdbx_description
1 polymer ?
#
loop_
_entity_poly.entity_id
_entity_poly.type
_entity_poly.pdbx_seq_one_letter_code
_entity_poly.pdbx_strand_id
1 'polypeptide(L)'
;MASVIKIYALFLGSALLMFGGGLQGLLLSVRGAEEGFSLLALGLIGTGWSIGFVAGSLTVPLVVRKVGHIRAFSVMAAIGTITILLNLLWINDISWIVLRALSGFCFAGAAMIVESWLNEVSDNRSRGTTFSIYVSVTLFASTAGQMAISIT
;
A
#
# COMPACT_ATOMS: atom_id res chain seq x y z
N MET A 1 -21.73 -9.25 16.55
CA MET A 1 -21.99 -8.21 15.53
C MET A 1 -20.86 -7.20 15.42
N ALA A 2 -20.39 -6.55 16.48
CA ALA A 2 -19.29 -5.57 16.39
C ALA A 2 -17.97 -6.12 15.82
N SER A 3 -17.63 -7.38 16.08
CA SER A 3 -16.41 -8.03 15.56
C SER A 3 -16.47 -8.28 14.06
N VAL A 4 -17.63 -8.68 13.55
CA VAL A 4 -17.87 -8.95 12.12
C VAL A 4 -17.78 -7.66 11.30
N ILE A 5 -18.37 -6.57 11.78
CA ILE A 5 -18.29 -5.25 11.12
C ILE A 5 -16.84 -4.77 11.03
N LYS A 6 -16.04 -4.99 12.08
CA LYS A 6 -14.60 -4.63 12.06
C LYS A 6 -13.82 -5.39 10.99
N ILE A 7 -14.08 -6.67 10.81
CA ILE A 7 -13.42 -7.51 9.79
C ILE A 7 -13.77 -7.01 8.38
N TYR A 8 -15.05 -6.72 8.10
CA TYR A 8 -15.44 -6.20 6.79
C TYR A 8 -14.82 -4.82 6.50
N ALA A 9 -14.77 -3.94 7.50
CA ALA A 9 -14.13 -2.63 7.36
C ALA A 9 -12.63 -2.76 7.05
N LEU A 10 -11.93 -3.71 7.69
CA LEU A 10 -10.53 -4.02 7.41
C LEU A 10 -10.32 -4.55 5.98
N PHE A 11 -11.18 -5.46 5.53
CA PHE A 11 -11.10 -5.98 4.15
C PHE A 11 -11.35 -4.89 3.12
N LEU A 12 -12.36 -4.05 3.32
CA LEU A 12 -12.64 -2.95 2.43
C LEU A 12 -11.49 -1.93 2.39
N GLY A 13 -10.98 -1.54 3.55
CA GLY A 13 -9.83 -0.63 3.64
C GLY A 13 -8.59 -1.18 2.96
N SER A 14 -8.30 -2.48 3.17
CA SER A 14 -7.20 -3.17 2.51
C SER A 14 -7.38 -3.27 1.00
N ALA A 15 -8.59 -3.59 0.54
CA ALA A 15 -8.89 -3.68 -0.88
C ALA A 15 -8.71 -2.32 -1.58
N LEU A 16 -9.19 -1.23 -0.99
CA LEU A 16 -9.02 0.12 -1.52
C LEU A 16 -7.54 0.52 -1.55
N LEU A 17 -6.78 0.21 -0.50
CA LEU A 17 -5.35 0.46 -0.44
C LEU A 17 -4.60 -0.29 -1.55
N MET A 18 -4.89 -1.59 -1.71
CA MET A 18 -4.24 -2.45 -2.70
C MET A 18 -4.63 -2.06 -4.13
N PHE A 19 -5.89 -1.67 -4.35
CA PHE A 19 -6.33 -1.13 -5.63
C PHE A 19 -5.55 0.14 -5.99
N GLY A 20 -5.48 1.10 -5.07
CA GLY A 20 -4.72 2.35 -5.27
C GLY A 20 -3.23 2.10 -5.51
N GLY A 21 -2.63 1.15 -4.80
CA GLY A 21 -1.23 0.77 -4.98
C GLY A 21 -0.95 0.10 -6.33
N GLY A 22 -1.84 -0.78 -6.78
CA GLY A 22 -1.77 -1.40 -8.10
C GLY A 22 -1.87 -0.37 -9.23
N LEU A 23 -2.86 0.52 -9.13
CA LEU A 23 -3.05 1.64 -10.05
C LEU A 23 -1.81 2.55 -10.09
N GLN A 24 -1.34 3.01 -8.93
CA GLN A 24 -0.17 3.89 -8.85
C GLN A 24 1.09 3.26 -9.44
N GLY A 25 1.32 1.97 -9.17
CA GLY A 25 2.52 1.26 -9.64
C GLY A 25 2.63 1.26 -11.15
N LEU A 26 1.56 0.94 -11.84
CA LEU A 26 1.53 0.90 -13.30
C LEU A 26 1.49 2.33 -13.90
N LEU A 27 0.66 3.21 -13.34
CA LEU A 27 0.54 4.60 -13.79
C LEU A 27 1.87 5.34 -13.79
N LEU A 28 2.66 5.22 -12.72
CA LEU A 28 3.96 5.88 -12.64
C LEU A 28 4.96 5.32 -13.66
N SER A 29 4.91 4.02 -13.94
CA SER A 29 5.78 3.41 -14.95
C SER A 29 5.44 3.91 -16.35
N VAL A 30 4.16 3.94 -16.70
CA VAL A 30 3.68 4.43 -18.01
C VAL A 30 3.95 5.93 -18.14
N ARG A 31 3.53 6.72 -17.16
CA ARG A 31 3.70 8.17 -17.20
C ARG A 31 5.17 8.58 -17.18
N GLY A 32 6.01 7.92 -16.40
CA GLY A 32 7.46 8.21 -16.39
C GLY A 32 8.11 7.93 -17.74
N ALA A 33 7.67 6.91 -18.47
CA ALA A 33 8.14 6.65 -19.83
C ALA A 33 7.68 7.75 -20.81
N GLU A 34 6.43 8.23 -20.69
CA GLU A 34 5.90 9.34 -21.49
C GLU A 34 6.63 10.67 -21.21
N GLU A 35 7.00 10.93 -19.97
CA GLU A 35 7.79 12.11 -19.58
C GLU A 35 9.28 12.00 -19.97
N GLY A 36 9.68 10.90 -20.61
CA GLY A 36 11.02 10.71 -21.11
C GLY A 36 12.06 10.31 -20.05
N PHE A 37 11.62 9.72 -18.93
CA PHE A 37 12.52 9.22 -17.91
C PHE A 37 13.38 8.08 -18.47
N SER A 38 14.67 8.05 -18.10
CA SER A 38 15.58 6.98 -18.51
C SER A 38 15.14 5.62 -17.92
N LEU A 39 15.51 4.53 -18.58
CA LEU A 39 15.26 3.18 -18.06
C LEU A 39 15.85 2.98 -16.67
N LEU A 40 17.00 3.62 -16.39
CA LEU A 40 17.61 3.61 -15.06
C LEU A 40 16.70 4.30 -14.03
N ALA A 41 16.15 5.48 -14.35
CA ALA A 41 15.25 6.20 -13.45
C ALA A 41 13.99 5.39 -13.16
N LEU A 42 13.38 4.77 -14.18
CA LEU A 42 12.22 3.90 -14.02
C LEU A 42 12.54 2.69 -13.13
N GLY A 43 13.70 2.07 -13.30
CA GLY A 43 14.19 0.99 -12.45
C GLY A 43 14.40 1.45 -11.00
N LEU A 44 14.96 2.64 -10.79
CA LEU A 44 15.18 3.22 -9.46
C LEU A 44 13.87 3.60 -8.76
N ILE A 45 12.82 4.00 -9.49
CA ILE A 45 11.48 4.22 -8.94
C ILE A 45 10.92 2.92 -8.35
N GLY A 46 11.07 1.78 -9.05
CA GLY A 46 10.68 0.47 -8.54
C GLY A 46 11.52 0.02 -7.34
N THR A 47 12.85 0.21 -7.43
CA THR A 47 13.79 -0.11 -6.35
C THR A 47 13.52 0.75 -5.10
N GLY A 48 13.24 2.03 -5.28
CA GLY A 48 12.87 2.95 -4.21
C GLY A 48 11.66 2.44 -3.44
N TRP A 49 10.62 1.99 -4.15
CA TRP A 49 9.43 1.41 -3.52
C TRP A 49 9.79 0.17 -2.68
N SER A 50 10.63 -0.71 -3.20
CA SER A 50 11.05 -1.93 -2.49
C SER A 50 11.86 -1.61 -1.23
N ILE A 51 12.76 -0.64 -1.29
CA ILE A 51 13.54 -0.18 -0.13
C ILE A 51 12.60 0.42 0.92
N GLY A 52 11.66 1.27 0.51
CA GLY A 52 10.66 1.84 1.40
C GLY A 52 9.80 0.76 2.05
N PHE A 53 9.37 -0.24 1.26
CA PHE A 53 8.58 -1.37 1.75
C PHE A 53 9.32 -2.15 2.85
N VAL A 54 10.59 -2.49 2.63
CA VAL A 54 11.41 -3.18 3.65
C VAL A 54 11.57 -2.31 4.89
N ALA A 55 11.89 -1.03 4.74
CA ALA A 55 12.03 -0.11 5.86
C ALA A 55 10.72 0.01 6.67
N GLY A 56 9.57 0.10 6.00
CA GLY A 56 8.25 0.15 6.62
C GLY A 56 7.92 -1.11 7.38
N SER A 57 8.19 -2.28 6.79
CA SER A 57 7.93 -3.57 7.43
C SER A 57 8.73 -3.78 8.72
N LEU A 58 9.93 -3.21 8.80
CA LEU A 58 10.78 -3.30 10.00
C LEU A 58 10.44 -2.28 11.07
N THR A 59 10.00 -1.08 10.69
CA THR A 59 9.85 0.04 11.64
C THR A 59 8.42 0.27 12.11
N VAL A 60 7.42 0.07 11.24
CA VAL A 60 6.01 0.35 11.58
C VAL A 60 5.49 -0.49 12.75
N PRO A 61 5.87 -1.77 12.94
CA PRO A 61 5.46 -2.52 14.13
C PRO A 61 5.87 -1.85 15.45
N LEU A 62 7.01 -1.14 15.47
CA LEU A 62 7.46 -0.38 16.64
C LEU A 62 6.59 0.86 16.89
N VAL A 63 6.13 1.50 15.82
CA VAL A 63 5.21 2.65 15.89
C VAL A 63 3.85 2.20 16.40
N VAL A 64 3.32 1.10 15.86
CA VAL A 64 2.02 0.54 16.27
C VAL A 64 1.98 0.22 17.76
N ARG A 65 3.06 -0.33 18.30
CA ARG A 65 3.18 -0.62 19.75
C ARG A 65 3.03 0.63 20.62
N LYS A 66 3.42 1.81 20.12
CA LYS A 66 3.37 3.09 20.86
C LYS A 66 2.06 3.84 20.70
N VAL A 67 1.49 3.86 19.47
CA VAL A 67 0.35 4.73 19.15
C VAL A 67 -0.95 3.96 18.89
N GLY A 68 -0.89 2.64 18.75
CA GLY A 68 -2.02 1.76 18.44
C GLY A 68 -2.33 1.64 16.95
N HIS A 69 -3.11 0.61 16.58
CA HIS A 69 -3.39 0.23 15.18
C HIS A 69 -4.11 1.33 14.38
N ILE A 70 -5.19 1.89 14.92
CA ILE A 70 -6.04 2.86 14.20
C ILE A 70 -5.25 4.13 13.86
N ARG A 71 -4.53 4.69 14.82
CA ARG A 71 -3.75 5.93 14.63
C ARG A 71 -2.61 5.70 13.64
N ALA A 72 -1.87 4.58 13.80
CA ALA A 72 -0.79 4.24 12.89
C ALA A 72 -1.31 4.05 11.46
N PHE A 73 -2.42 3.33 11.26
CA PHE A 73 -3.04 3.14 9.95
C PHE A 73 -3.46 4.48 9.31
N SER A 74 -4.12 5.35 10.08
CA SER A 74 -4.55 6.66 9.57
C SER A 74 -3.37 7.52 9.10
N VAL A 75 -2.25 7.49 9.84
CA VAL A 75 -1.03 8.21 9.45
C VAL A 75 -0.43 7.62 8.18
N MET A 76 -0.33 6.28 8.08
CA MET A 76 0.20 5.63 6.88
C MET A 76 -0.67 5.92 5.66
N ALA A 77 -2.00 5.84 5.79
CA ALA A 77 -2.93 6.16 4.73
C ALA A 77 -2.85 7.62 4.28
N ALA A 78 -2.77 8.56 5.22
CA ALA A 78 -2.65 9.99 4.93
C ALA A 78 -1.34 10.30 4.18
N ILE A 79 -0.20 9.82 4.67
CA ILE A 79 1.10 10.04 4.02
C ILE A 79 1.10 9.35 2.64
N GLY A 80 0.59 8.13 2.53
CA GLY A 80 0.46 7.43 1.26
C GLY A 80 -0.35 8.23 0.23
N THR A 81 -1.47 8.82 0.63
CA THR A 81 -2.28 9.68 -0.24
C THR A 81 -1.53 10.95 -0.66
N ILE A 82 -0.83 11.60 0.28
CA ILE A 82 -0.03 12.78 -0.01
C ILE A 82 1.08 12.46 -1.02
N THR A 83 1.75 11.32 -0.92
CA THR A 83 2.79 10.92 -1.88
C THR A 83 2.25 10.76 -3.30
N ILE A 84 1.04 10.25 -3.45
CA ILE A 84 0.38 10.12 -4.76
C ILE A 84 0.10 11.50 -5.36
N LEU A 85 -0.43 12.42 -4.56
CA LEU A 85 -0.73 13.79 -5.02
C LEU A 85 0.54 14.55 -5.38
N LEU A 86 1.61 14.41 -4.61
CA LEU A 86 2.88 15.05 -4.88
C LEU A 86 3.56 14.54 -6.17
N ASN A 87 3.36 13.28 -6.55
CA ASN A 87 3.81 12.78 -7.84
C ASN A 87 3.19 13.51 -9.04
N LEU A 88 1.98 14.05 -8.88
CA LEU A 88 1.31 14.85 -9.92
C LEU A 88 1.86 16.28 -10.00
N LEU A 89 2.32 16.83 -8.87
CA LEU A 89 2.80 18.21 -8.79
C LEU A 89 4.28 18.34 -9.17
N TRP A 90 5.09 17.34 -8.86
CA TRP A 90 6.54 17.35 -9.08
C TRP A 90 6.93 16.24 -10.06
N ILE A 91 6.90 16.55 -11.34
CA ILE A 91 7.30 15.64 -12.41
C ILE A 91 8.81 15.73 -12.58
N ASN A 92 9.54 14.94 -11.78
CA ASN A 92 10.99 14.83 -11.78
C ASN A 92 11.38 13.44 -11.30
N ASP A 93 12.37 12.83 -11.93
CA ASP A 93 12.82 11.47 -11.64
C ASP A 93 13.27 11.28 -10.18
N ILE A 94 14.08 12.20 -9.65
CA ILE A 94 14.54 12.15 -8.25
C ILE A 94 13.37 12.26 -7.27
N SER A 95 12.47 13.20 -7.50
CA SER A 95 11.28 13.38 -6.67
C SER A 95 10.42 12.10 -6.65
N TRP A 96 10.24 11.49 -7.81
CA TRP A 96 9.44 10.28 -7.94
C TRP A 96 10.10 9.08 -7.24
N ILE A 97 11.42 8.93 -7.31
CA ILE A 97 12.15 7.88 -6.57
C ILE A 97 11.92 8.03 -5.06
N VAL A 98 12.06 9.24 -4.52
CA VAL A 98 11.89 9.52 -3.08
C VAL A 98 10.43 9.30 -2.66
N LEU A 99 9.48 9.87 -3.40
CA LEU A 99 8.05 9.70 -3.11
C LEU A 99 7.62 8.24 -3.22
N ARG A 100 8.22 7.49 -4.14
CA ARG A 100 7.95 6.07 -4.30
C ARG A 100 8.48 5.24 -3.13
N ALA A 101 9.66 5.59 -2.60
CA ALA A 101 10.18 4.97 -1.38
C ALA A 101 9.27 5.26 -0.17
N LEU A 102 8.80 6.49 -0.02
CA LEU A 102 7.87 6.85 1.04
C LEU A 102 6.51 6.15 0.88
N SER A 103 6.01 6.04 -0.35
CA SER A 103 4.80 5.27 -0.67
C SER A 103 4.95 3.80 -0.30
N GLY A 104 6.07 3.16 -0.66
CA GLY A 104 6.38 1.77 -0.28
C GLY A 104 6.40 1.56 1.22
N PHE A 105 7.01 2.50 1.95
CA PHE A 105 7.03 2.51 3.42
C PHE A 105 5.61 2.53 4.02
N CYS A 106 4.79 3.45 3.56
CA CYS A 106 3.40 3.58 4.03
C CYS A 106 2.57 2.35 3.68
N PHE A 107 2.80 1.80 2.50
CA PHE A 107 2.07 0.63 2.01
C PHE A 107 2.37 -0.61 2.85
N ALA A 108 3.66 -0.89 3.11
CA ALA A 108 4.09 -1.97 4.00
C ALA A 108 3.52 -1.78 5.40
N GLY A 109 3.61 -0.56 5.92
CA GLY A 109 3.09 -0.22 7.24
C GLY A 109 1.60 -0.48 7.37
N ALA A 110 0.81 0.00 6.40
CA ALA A 110 -0.64 -0.20 6.39
C ALA A 110 -1.01 -1.68 6.29
N ALA A 111 -0.34 -2.44 5.40
CA ALA A 111 -0.56 -3.88 5.26
C ALA A 111 -0.28 -4.62 6.56
N MET A 112 0.86 -4.37 7.20
CA MET A 112 1.23 -5.03 8.46
C MET A 112 0.28 -4.68 9.61
N ILE A 113 -0.23 -3.44 9.65
CA ILE A 113 -1.22 -3.03 10.66
C ILE A 113 -2.50 -3.84 10.49
N VAL A 114 -2.98 -3.97 9.25
CA VAL A 114 -4.19 -4.75 8.95
C VAL A 114 -3.99 -6.22 9.29
N GLU A 115 -2.86 -6.80 8.91
CA GLU A 115 -2.54 -8.21 9.20
C GLU A 115 -2.43 -8.47 10.70
N SER A 116 -1.77 -7.58 11.45
CA SER A 116 -1.69 -7.67 12.91
C SER A 116 -3.07 -7.60 13.55
N TRP A 117 -3.88 -6.66 13.11
CA TRP A 117 -5.22 -6.50 13.64
C TRP A 117 -6.14 -7.68 13.28
N LEU A 118 -6.03 -8.16 12.03
CA LEU A 118 -6.75 -9.35 11.59
C LEU A 118 -6.39 -10.58 12.40
N ASN A 119 -5.10 -10.71 12.76
CA ASN A 119 -4.62 -11.78 13.61
C ASN A 119 -5.20 -11.72 15.06
N GLU A 120 -5.38 -10.51 15.59
CA GLU A 120 -5.96 -10.30 16.92
C GLU A 120 -7.46 -10.62 16.97
N VAL A 121 -8.21 -10.32 15.90
CA VAL A 121 -9.68 -10.51 15.87
C VAL A 121 -10.11 -11.88 15.34
N SER A 122 -9.19 -12.69 14.82
CA SER A 122 -9.46 -14.01 14.27
C SER A 122 -9.27 -15.11 15.31
N ASP A 123 -10.25 -16.01 15.44
CA ASP A 123 -10.13 -17.20 16.26
C ASP A 123 -9.15 -18.20 15.63
N ASN A 124 -8.51 -19.02 16.46
CA ASN A 124 -7.54 -20.03 16.00
C ASN A 124 -8.11 -21.00 14.95
N ARG A 125 -9.42 -21.29 14.98
CA ARG A 125 -10.11 -22.14 14.01
C ARG A 125 -10.34 -21.48 12.65
N SER A 126 -10.61 -20.18 12.64
CA SER A 126 -10.96 -19.43 11.43
C SER A 126 -9.79 -18.63 10.84
N ARG A 127 -8.68 -18.53 11.55
CA ARG A 127 -7.52 -17.70 11.16
C ARG A 127 -7.04 -18.01 9.75
N GLY A 128 -6.84 -19.28 9.41
CA GLY A 128 -6.38 -19.69 8.07
C GLY A 128 -7.35 -19.23 6.97
N THR A 129 -8.65 -19.45 7.15
CA THR A 129 -9.68 -19.04 6.21
C THR A 129 -9.74 -17.52 6.08
N THR A 130 -9.67 -16.79 7.19
CA THR A 130 -9.68 -15.32 7.21
C THR A 130 -8.49 -14.74 6.46
N PHE A 131 -7.30 -15.28 6.68
CA PHE A 131 -6.09 -14.84 5.94
C PHE A 131 -6.15 -15.22 4.46
N SER A 132 -6.69 -16.38 4.09
CA SER A 132 -6.87 -16.76 2.69
C SER A 132 -7.82 -15.80 1.96
N ILE A 133 -8.91 -15.41 2.60
CA ILE A 133 -9.85 -14.42 2.03
C ILE A 133 -9.14 -13.06 1.91
N TYR A 134 -8.42 -12.63 2.94
CA TYR A 134 -7.66 -11.38 2.91
C TYR A 134 -6.68 -11.32 1.73
N VAL A 135 -5.86 -12.35 1.57
CA VAL A 135 -4.88 -12.44 0.47
C VAL A 135 -5.60 -12.44 -0.89
N SER A 136 -6.69 -13.20 -1.03
CA SER A 136 -7.47 -13.23 -2.28
C SER A 136 -8.05 -11.87 -2.62
N VAL A 137 -8.64 -11.18 -1.65
CA VAL A 137 -9.22 -9.84 -1.82
C VAL A 137 -8.14 -8.81 -2.20
N THR A 138 -6.99 -8.85 -1.54
CA THR A 138 -5.89 -7.90 -1.77
C THR A 138 -5.25 -8.12 -3.14
N LEU A 139 -5.02 -9.36 -3.56
CA LEU A 139 -4.51 -9.68 -4.89
C LEU A 139 -5.49 -9.27 -5.99
N PHE A 140 -6.78 -9.59 -5.82
CA PHE A 140 -7.81 -9.19 -6.78
C PHE A 140 -7.90 -7.66 -6.91
N ALA A 141 -7.92 -6.96 -5.79
CA ALA A 141 -7.97 -5.50 -5.76
C ALA A 141 -6.74 -4.86 -6.43
N SER A 142 -5.53 -5.37 -6.16
CA SER A 142 -4.30 -4.90 -6.79
C SER A 142 -4.32 -5.11 -8.30
N THR A 143 -4.73 -6.29 -8.76
CA THR A 143 -4.88 -6.60 -10.19
C THR A 143 -5.93 -5.71 -10.85
N ALA A 144 -7.08 -5.52 -10.22
CA ALA A 144 -8.12 -4.61 -10.70
C ALA A 144 -7.61 -3.15 -10.83
N GLY A 145 -6.80 -2.70 -9.86
CA GLY A 145 -6.14 -1.39 -9.93
C GLY A 145 -5.22 -1.25 -11.15
N GLN A 146 -4.41 -2.27 -11.44
CA GLN A 146 -3.56 -2.28 -12.63
C GLN A 146 -4.38 -2.29 -13.92
N MET A 147 -5.45 -3.09 -13.97
CA MET A 147 -6.31 -3.18 -15.16
C MET A 147 -7.12 -1.90 -15.41
N ALA A 148 -7.39 -1.10 -14.39
CA ALA A 148 -8.13 0.15 -14.54
C ALA A 148 -7.43 1.13 -15.51
N ILE A 149 -6.09 1.08 -15.60
CA ILE A 149 -5.32 1.91 -16.54
C ILE A 149 -5.46 1.42 -17.99
N SER A 150 -5.64 0.11 -18.21
CA SER A 150 -5.76 -0.44 -19.57
C SER A 150 -7.11 -0.14 -20.25
N ILE A 151 -8.08 0.37 -19.50
CA ILE A 151 -9.43 0.69 -19.98
C ILE A 151 -9.54 2.19 -20.35
N THR A 152 -8.58 2.99 -19.93
CA THR A 152 -8.55 4.44 -20.20
C THR A 152 -7.63 4.78 -21.35
#